data_b9ec28ac6abb6e6ed47f5000e6eaf29a
#
_entry.id   b9ec28ac6abb6e6ed47f5000e6eaf29a
#
_cell.length_a   1.000
_cell.length_b   1.000
_cell.length_c   1.000
_cell.angle_alpha   90.00
_cell.angle_beta   90.00
_cell.angle_gamma   90.00
#
_symmetry.space_group_name_H-M   'P 1'
#
loop_
_entity.id
_entity.type
_entity.pdbx_description
1 polymer ?
#
loop_
_entity_poly.entity_id
_entity_poly.type
_entity_poly.pdbx_seq_one_letter_code
_entity_poly.pdbx_strand_id
1 'polypeptide(L)'
;MEERLVKVGITHGDINGIGYEVILKTFSDTRMAELCTPIIYGSSKIAAYHRKALELPPINMNIISHAEDAGVNRVNIINCVEDETKVELSKSTPVAGESAFKALEAAVTDMKRGVVDVLLTAPINKHNIQNEDFHFPGHTEYLETVSYTHLTL
;
A
#
# COMPACT_ATOMS: atom_id res chain seq x y z
N MET A 1 -3.52 23.99 -19.98
CA MET A 1 -3.19 23.47 -18.64
C MET A 1 -3.27 21.94 -18.70
N GLU A 2 -2.16 21.29 -18.51
CA GLU A 2 -2.16 19.82 -18.43
C GLU A 2 -2.87 19.41 -17.14
N GLU A 3 -3.87 18.54 -17.27
CA GLU A 3 -4.52 17.96 -16.10
C GLU A 3 -3.53 17.00 -15.41
N ARG A 4 -3.23 17.27 -14.15
CA ARG A 4 -2.41 16.41 -13.34
C ARG A 4 -3.20 15.14 -12.99
N LEU A 5 -2.61 13.97 -13.25
CA LEU A 5 -3.21 12.71 -12.81
C LEU A 5 -3.28 12.63 -11.28
N VAL A 6 -4.34 12.05 -10.78
CA VAL A 6 -4.54 11.81 -9.35
C VAL A 6 -3.45 10.85 -8.84
N LYS A 7 -2.76 11.23 -7.77
CA LYS A 7 -1.81 10.36 -7.06
C LYS A 7 -2.57 9.50 -6.06
N VAL A 8 -2.59 8.20 -6.31
CA VAL A 8 -3.29 7.23 -5.48
C VAL A 8 -2.27 6.48 -4.62
N GLY A 9 -2.31 6.71 -3.31
CA GLY A 9 -1.51 5.92 -2.36
C GLY A 9 -2.21 4.60 -2.08
N ILE A 10 -1.49 3.49 -2.23
CA ILE A 10 -2.04 2.14 -2.06
C ILE A 10 -1.24 1.43 -0.97
N THR A 11 -1.87 1.11 0.15
CA THR A 11 -1.20 0.36 1.23
C THR A 11 -1.34 -1.14 0.98
N HIS A 12 -0.26 -1.89 1.24
CA HIS A 12 -0.23 -3.31 0.91
C HIS A 12 -1.07 -4.21 1.83
N GLY A 13 -1.47 -3.71 3.00
CA GLY A 13 -2.29 -4.47 3.95
C GLY A 13 -1.56 -5.67 4.54
N ASP A 14 -2.31 -6.74 4.79
CA ASP A 14 -1.76 -7.98 5.34
C ASP A 14 -0.89 -8.70 4.30
N ILE A 15 0.42 -8.75 4.54
CA ILE A 15 1.38 -9.37 3.62
C ILE A 15 1.21 -10.89 3.51
N ASN A 16 0.52 -11.52 4.46
CA ASN A 16 0.22 -12.95 4.46
C ASN A 16 -1.14 -13.27 3.81
N GLY A 17 -1.89 -12.24 3.41
CA GLY A 17 -3.21 -12.33 2.82
C GLY A 17 -3.22 -12.06 1.32
N ILE A 18 -4.32 -11.49 0.85
CA ILE A 18 -4.61 -11.32 -0.59
C ILE A 18 -4.28 -9.93 -1.14
N GLY A 19 -3.76 -9.01 -0.33
CA GLY A 19 -3.53 -7.63 -0.76
C GLY A 19 -2.67 -7.53 -2.02
N TYR A 20 -1.52 -8.18 -2.04
CA TYR A 20 -0.64 -8.18 -3.23
C TYR A 20 -1.24 -8.89 -4.43
N GLU A 21 -2.05 -9.92 -4.22
CA GLU A 21 -2.76 -10.57 -5.33
C GLU A 21 -3.66 -9.57 -6.06
N VAL A 22 -4.45 -8.82 -5.32
CA VAL A 22 -5.35 -7.80 -5.88
C VAL A 22 -4.55 -6.69 -6.55
N ILE A 23 -3.52 -6.18 -5.90
CA ILE A 23 -2.67 -5.10 -6.44
C ILE A 23 -1.99 -5.54 -7.73
N LEU A 24 -1.35 -6.71 -7.72
CA LEU A 24 -0.61 -7.21 -8.88
C LEU A 24 -1.53 -7.52 -10.06
N LYS A 25 -2.69 -8.11 -9.82
CA LYS A 25 -3.68 -8.38 -10.86
C LYS A 25 -4.24 -7.09 -11.45
N THR A 26 -4.48 -6.09 -10.62
CA THR A 26 -4.98 -4.78 -11.08
C THR A 26 -3.98 -4.11 -12.02
N PHE A 27 -2.71 -4.07 -11.65
CA PHE A 27 -1.67 -3.39 -12.41
C PHE A 27 -0.99 -4.26 -13.46
N SER A 28 -1.42 -5.51 -13.64
CA SER A 28 -1.08 -6.31 -14.81
C SER A 28 -1.64 -5.69 -16.09
N ASP A 29 -2.74 -4.96 -15.97
CA ASP A 29 -3.27 -4.12 -17.05
C ASP A 29 -2.53 -2.79 -17.07
N THR A 30 -1.67 -2.58 -18.07
CA THR A 30 -0.84 -1.38 -18.19
C THR A 30 -1.65 -0.09 -18.33
N ARG A 31 -2.92 -0.20 -18.76
CA ARG A 31 -3.81 0.97 -18.88
C ARG A 31 -4.15 1.60 -17.52
N MET A 32 -4.06 0.85 -16.45
CA MET A 32 -4.34 1.36 -15.10
C MET A 32 -3.39 2.49 -14.71
N ALA A 33 -2.12 2.40 -15.10
CA ALA A 33 -1.13 3.44 -14.85
C ALA A 33 -1.29 4.69 -15.73
N GLU A 34 -2.19 4.63 -16.72
CA GLU A 34 -2.57 5.79 -17.54
C GLU A 34 -3.71 6.60 -16.92
N LEU A 35 -4.50 5.97 -16.04
CA LEU A 35 -5.67 6.58 -15.41
C LEU A 35 -5.33 7.37 -14.15
N CYS A 36 -4.25 7.01 -13.47
CA CYS A 36 -3.80 7.63 -12.23
C CYS A 36 -2.30 7.45 -12.09
N THR A 37 -1.72 8.09 -11.06
CA THR A 37 -0.34 7.84 -10.65
C THR A 37 -0.36 6.97 -9.40
N PRO A 38 -0.24 5.64 -9.54
CA PRO A 38 -0.29 4.74 -8.38
C PRO A 38 1.04 4.73 -7.65
N ILE A 39 0.97 4.79 -6.31
CA ILE A 39 2.13 4.70 -5.41
C ILE A 39 1.80 3.63 -4.37
N ILE A 40 2.47 2.49 -4.47
CA ILE A 40 2.30 1.39 -3.53
C ILE A 40 3.20 1.64 -2.33
N TYR A 41 2.62 1.62 -1.14
CA TYR A 41 3.35 1.64 0.13
C TYR A 41 3.46 0.21 0.62
N GLY A 42 4.65 -0.37 0.49
CA GLY A 42 4.84 -1.77 0.81
C GLY A 42 6.28 -2.21 0.67
N SER A 43 6.51 -3.28 -0.09
CA SER A 43 7.84 -3.84 -0.32
C SER A 43 7.92 -4.46 -1.71
N SER A 44 8.93 -4.05 -2.46
CA SER A 44 9.19 -4.63 -3.79
C SER A 44 9.59 -6.10 -3.70
N LYS A 45 10.27 -6.52 -2.63
CA LYS A 45 10.61 -7.92 -2.39
C LYS A 45 9.39 -8.78 -2.08
N ILE A 46 8.48 -8.28 -1.25
CA ILE A 46 7.23 -8.98 -0.93
C ILE A 46 6.33 -9.05 -2.16
N ALA A 47 6.25 -7.98 -2.93
CA ALA A 47 5.53 -7.99 -4.21
C ALA A 47 6.07 -9.06 -5.15
N ALA A 48 7.39 -9.17 -5.28
CA ALA A 48 8.03 -10.19 -6.11
C ALA A 48 7.76 -11.62 -5.59
N TYR A 49 7.75 -11.80 -4.28
CA TYR A 49 7.40 -13.08 -3.65
C TYR A 49 5.98 -13.52 -4.05
N HIS A 50 4.99 -12.63 -3.90
CA HIS A 50 3.60 -12.93 -4.25
C HIS A 50 3.44 -13.15 -5.76
N ARG A 51 4.12 -12.35 -6.59
CA ARG A 51 4.09 -12.52 -8.04
C ARG A 51 4.55 -13.93 -8.46
N LYS A 52 5.66 -14.39 -7.88
CA LYS A 52 6.19 -15.72 -8.15
C LYS A 52 5.27 -16.82 -7.64
N ALA A 53 4.75 -16.67 -6.43
CA ALA A 53 3.84 -17.65 -5.83
C ALA A 53 2.53 -17.79 -6.61
N LEU A 54 2.06 -16.71 -7.22
CA LEU A 54 0.82 -16.67 -8.01
C LEU A 54 1.08 -16.93 -9.51
N GLU A 55 2.32 -17.10 -9.92
CA GLU A 55 2.72 -17.30 -11.31
C GLU A 55 2.22 -16.16 -12.23
N LEU A 56 2.19 -14.94 -11.72
CA LEU A 56 1.79 -13.77 -12.47
C LEU A 56 2.94 -13.23 -13.33
N PRO A 57 2.64 -12.57 -14.46
CA PRO A 57 3.66 -11.93 -15.27
C PRO A 57 4.39 -10.84 -14.50
N PRO A 58 5.67 -10.56 -14.83
CA PRO A 58 6.41 -9.50 -14.16
C PRO A 58 5.78 -8.13 -14.42
N ILE A 59 5.73 -7.30 -13.37
CA ILE A 59 5.29 -5.91 -13.45
C ILE A 59 6.52 -5.04 -13.20
N ASN A 60 6.77 -4.11 -14.12
CA ASN A 60 7.87 -3.17 -13.99
C ASN A 60 7.48 -2.06 -13.00
N MET A 61 7.88 -2.21 -11.74
CA MET A 61 7.63 -1.22 -10.70
C MET A 61 8.79 -0.24 -10.61
N ASN A 62 8.45 1.04 -10.55
CA ASN A 62 9.41 2.12 -10.32
C ASN A 62 9.62 2.26 -8.81
N ILE A 63 10.78 1.83 -8.32
CA ILE A 63 11.13 1.92 -6.90
C ILE A 63 11.57 3.35 -6.61
N ILE A 64 10.86 4.02 -5.70
CA ILE A 64 11.13 5.40 -5.30
C ILE A 64 11.25 5.48 -3.78
N SER A 65 11.95 6.51 -3.31
CA SER A 65 12.11 6.77 -1.87
C SER A 65 11.09 7.79 -1.35
N HIS A 66 10.62 8.66 -2.20
CA HIS A 66 9.68 9.74 -1.85
C HIS A 66 8.55 9.80 -2.86
N ALA A 67 7.33 10.06 -2.37
CA ALA A 67 6.14 10.15 -3.24
C ALA A 67 6.25 11.27 -4.28
N GLU A 68 7.03 12.31 -4.00
CA GLU A 68 7.32 13.40 -4.95
C GLU A 68 8.00 12.90 -6.22
N ASP A 69 8.74 11.80 -6.14
CA ASP A 69 9.50 11.23 -7.25
C ASP A 69 8.68 10.25 -8.11
N ALA A 70 7.38 10.14 -7.85
CA ALA A 70 6.52 9.22 -8.59
C ALA A 70 6.51 9.52 -10.09
N GLY A 71 6.83 8.49 -10.89
CA GLY A 71 6.79 8.56 -12.34
C GLY A 71 5.38 8.46 -12.88
N VAL A 72 5.06 9.30 -13.88
CA VAL A 72 3.78 9.26 -14.61
C VAL A 72 3.78 8.04 -15.54
N ASN A 73 2.62 7.44 -15.73
CA ASN A 73 2.42 6.22 -16.54
C ASN A 73 3.23 5.02 -16.03
N ARG A 74 3.54 5.02 -14.74
CA ARG A 74 4.30 3.94 -14.09
C ARG A 74 3.62 3.52 -12.79
N VAL A 75 3.77 2.26 -12.44
CA VAL A 75 3.43 1.76 -11.10
C VAL A 75 4.62 2.05 -10.19
N ASN A 76 4.42 2.90 -9.20
CA ASN A 76 5.47 3.32 -8.27
C ASN A 76 5.35 2.53 -6.96
N ILE A 77 6.47 2.26 -6.31
CA ILE A 77 6.50 1.58 -5.03
C ILE A 77 7.53 2.21 -4.09
N ILE A 78 7.10 2.44 -2.86
CA ILE A 78 7.96 2.88 -1.75
C ILE A 78 8.13 1.70 -0.79
N ASN A 79 9.38 1.31 -0.53
CA ASN A 79 9.67 0.28 0.45
C ASN A 79 9.51 0.84 1.87
N CYS A 80 8.50 0.35 2.58
CA CYS A 80 8.14 0.79 3.94
C CYS A 80 8.56 -0.20 5.02
N VAL A 81 8.98 -1.41 4.63
CA VAL A 81 9.32 -2.50 5.54
C VAL A 81 10.71 -3.02 5.25
N GLU A 82 11.31 -3.68 6.23
CA GLU A 82 12.66 -4.21 6.11
C GLU A 82 12.76 -5.38 5.14
N ASP A 83 13.93 -5.52 4.53
CA ASP A 83 14.16 -6.54 3.50
C ASP A 83 14.04 -7.98 4.02
N GLU A 84 14.27 -8.19 5.31
CA GLU A 84 14.17 -9.50 5.96
C GLU A 84 12.75 -9.86 6.40
N THR A 85 11.78 -8.99 6.14
CA THR A 85 10.38 -9.23 6.51
C THR A 85 9.88 -10.53 5.90
N LYS A 86 9.43 -11.46 6.76
CA LYS A 86 9.02 -12.80 6.35
C LYS A 86 7.54 -12.87 6.02
N VAL A 87 7.23 -13.42 4.85
CA VAL A 87 5.85 -13.75 4.46
C VAL A 87 5.54 -15.20 4.88
N GLU A 88 4.43 -15.37 5.59
CA GLU A 88 3.90 -16.68 5.97
C GLU A 88 2.43 -16.75 5.57
N LEU A 89 2.19 -17.24 4.35
CA LEU A 89 0.85 -17.23 3.75
C LEU A 89 -0.21 -17.84 4.66
N SER A 90 -1.35 -17.17 4.72
CA SER A 90 -2.54 -17.59 5.49
C SER A 90 -2.35 -17.60 7.01
N LYS A 91 -1.25 -17.05 7.51
CA LYS A 91 -1.00 -16.96 8.95
C LYS A 91 -1.18 -15.53 9.46
N SER A 92 -1.68 -15.43 10.69
CA SER A 92 -1.71 -14.16 11.43
C SER A 92 -0.43 -14.06 12.26
N THR A 93 0.45 -13.12 11.90
CA THR A 93 1.74 -12.94 12.60
C THR A 93 1.92 -11.50 13.03
N PRO A 94 2.66 -11.26 14.14
CA PRO A 94 3.01 -9.88 14.55
C PRO A 94 3.79 -9.12 13.48
N VAL A 95 4.67 -9.79 12.75
CA VAL A 95 5.46 -9.20 11.66
C VAL A 95 4.56 -8.70 10.55
N ALA A 96 3.54 -9.48 10.16
CA ALA A 96 2.57 -9.06 9.15
C ALA A 96 1.75 -7.86 9.61
N GLY A 97 1.36 -7.84 10.88
CA GLY A 97 0.62 -6.71 11.46
C GLY A 97 1.45 -5.43 11.50
N GLU A 98 2.70 -5.53 11.92
CA GLU A 98 3.62 -4.39 11.94
C GLU A 98 3.86 -3.85 10.52
N SER A 99 4.05 -4.75 9.56
CA SER A 99 4.25 -4.36 8.15
C SER A 99 3.04 -3.63 7.57
N ALA A 100 1.83 -4.09 7.88
CA ALA A 100 0.60 -3.43 7.47
C ALA A 100 0.49 -2.03 8.07
N PHE A 101 0.82 -1.88 9.34
CA PHE A 101 0.79 -0.59 10.03
C PHE A 101 1.83 0.40 9.49
N LYS A 102 3.06 -0.04 9.25
CA LYS A 102 4.13 0.81 8.68
C LYS A 102 3.72 1.39 7.33
N ALA A 103 3.14 0.57 6.47
CA ALA A 103 2.66 1.03 5.16
C ALA A 103 1.54 2.07 5.31
N LEU A 104 0.58 1.81 6.18
CA LEU A 104 -0.53 2.71 6.44
C LEU A 104 -0.05 4.06 7.00
N GLU A 105 0.85 4.04 7.97
CA GLU A 105 1.42 5.25 8.57
C GLU A 105 2.17 6.09 7.54
N ALA A 106 2.99 5.46 6.70
CA ALA A 106 3.74 6.15 5.65
C ALA A 106 2.81 6.81 4.63
N ALA A 107 1.78 6.11 4.19
CA ALA A 107 0.80 6.63 3.23
C ALA A 107 -0.01 7.80 3.81
N VAL A 108 -0.44 7.68 5.06
CA VAL A 108 -1.18 8.74 5.75
C VAL A 108 -0.32 9.98 5.93
N THR A 109 0.95 9.81 6.28
CA THR A 109 1.90 10.93 6.41
C THR A 109 2.00 11.71 5.10
N ASP A 110 2.15 11.02 3.97
CA ASP A 110 2.25 11.67 2.66
C ASP A 110 0.91 12.31 2.22
N MET A 111 -0.21 11.70 2.58
CA MET A 111 -1.52 12.29 2.33
C MET A 111 -1.72 13.60 3.12
N LYS A 112 -1.30 13.63 4.38
CA LYS A 112 -1.36 14.85 5.21
C LYS A 112 -0.45 15.96 4.69
N ARG A 113 0.67 15.59 4.08
CA ARG A 113 1.59 16.55 3.41
C ARG A 113 1.05 17.04 2.07
N GLY A 114 -0.05 16.48 1.58
CA GLY A 114 -0.64 16.85 0.30
C GLY A 114 0.08 16.28 -0.93
N VAL A 115 0.99 15.32 -0.73
CA VAL A 115 1.74 14.68 -1.82
C VAL A 115 0.95 13.55 -2.47
N VAL A 116 0.05 12.93 -1.72
CA VAL A 116 -0.87 11.88 -2.18
C VAL A 116 -2.28 12.45 -2.09
N ASP A 117 -3.05 12.28 -3.14
CA ASP A 117 -4.38 12.88 -3.26
C ASP A 117 -5.48 12.01 -2.63
N VAL A 118 -5.39 10.70 -2.80
CA VAL A 118 -6.36 9.74 -2.28
C VAL A 118 -5.64 8.50 -1.77
N LEU A 119 -6.27 7.80 -0.83
CA LEU A 119 -5.75 6.58 -0.23
C LEU A 119 -6.65 5.40 -0.56
N LEU A 120 -6.03 4.32 -1.04
CA LEU A 120 -6.67 3.04 -1.26
C LEU A 120 -5.98 2.00 -0.38
N THR A 121 -6.74 1.34 0.49
CA THR A 121 -6.18 0.38 1.44
C THR A 121 -6.48 -1.06 1.02
N ALA A 122 -5.44 -1.89 0.94
CA ALA A 122 -5.63 -3.33 0.80
C ALA A 122 -6.09 -3.93 2.15
N PRO A 123 -6.72 -5.12 2.13
CA PRO A 123 -7.25 -5.70 3.36
C PRO A 123 -6.19 -5.93 4.44
N ILE A 124 -6.53 -5.63 5.68
CA ILE A 124 -5.70 -5.89 6.87
C ILE A 124 -6.25 -7.06 7.67
N ASN A 125 -5.40 -7.63 8.51
CA ASN A 125 -5.83 -8.51 9.59
C ASN A 125 -6.06 -7.64 10.84
N LYS A 126 -7.30 -7.44 11.21
CA LYS A 126 -7.68 -6.53 12.31
C LYS A 126 -7.12 -6.96 13.67
N HIS A 127 -6.78 -8.23 13.82
CA HIS A 127 -6.22 -8.75 15.05
C HIS A 127 -4.72 -8.49 15.17
N ASN A 128 -3.94 -8.83 14.13
CA ASN A 128 -2.47 -8.72 14.21
C ASN A 128 -1.93 -7.30 14.02
N ILE A 129 -2.73 -6.37 13.47
CA ILE A 129 -2.32 -4.97 13.30
C ILE A 129 -2.36 -4.19 14.62
N GLN A 130 -3.07 -4.69 15.62
CA GLN A 130 -3.17 -4.02 16.93
C GLN A 130 -1.80 -3.97 17.63
N ASN A 131 -1.42 -2.78 18.07
CA ASN A 131 -0.19 -2.54 18.84
C ASN A 131 -0.37 -1.27 19.69
N GLU A 132 0.70 -0.78 20.29
CA GLU A 132 0.64 0.43 21.14
C GLU A 132 0.20 1.69 20.37
N ASP A 133 0.51 1.74 19.08
CA ASP A 133 0.22 2.89 18.22
C ASP A 133 -1.08 2.71 17.40
N PHE A 134 -1.61 1.50 17.33
CA PHE A 134 -2.83 1.18 16.59
C PHE A 134 -3.81 0.39 17.45
N HIS A 135 -4.81 1.10 17.99
CA HIS A 135 -5.90 0.55 18.80
C HIS A 135 -7.24 0.94 18.19
N PHE A 136 -7.48 0.51 16.95
CA PHE A 136 -8.69 0.87 16.21
C PHE A 136 -9.36 -0.37 15.65
N PRO A 137 -10.71 -0.40 15.52
CA PRO A 137 -11.42 -1.52 14.92
C PRO A 137 -11.04 -1.79 13.46
N GLY A 138 -10.57 -0.77 12.74
CA GLY A 138 -10.14 -0.92 11.35
C GLY A 138 -9.54 0.35 10.78
N HIS A 139 -9.35 0.38 9.46
CA HIS A 139 -8.78 1.52 8.74
C HIS A 139 -9.56 2.81 8.94
N THR A 140 -10.89 2.73 8.85
CA THR A 140 -11.78 3.89 8.88
C THR A 140 -11.58 4.73 10.14
N GLU A 141 -11.59 4.10 11.29
CA GLU A 141 -11.47 4.76 12.59
C GLU A 141 -10.06 5.33 12.77
N TYR A 142 -9.05 4.61 12.31
CA TYR A 142 -7.67 5.11 12.35
C TYR A 142 -7.52 6.36 11.47
N LEU A 143 -8.01 6.29 10.23
CA LEU A 143 -7.90 7.40 9.28
C LEU A 143 -8.67 8.64 9.75
N GLU A 144 -9.85 8.48 10.30
CA GLU A 144 -10.61 9.58 10.87
C GLU A 144 -9.83 10.30 11.97
N THR A 145 -9.20 9.54 12.85
CA THR A 145 -8.46 10.10 13.99
C THR A 145 -7.19 10.83 13.55
N VAL A 146 -6.38 10.22 12.67
CA VAL A 146 -5.05 10.77 12.31
C VAL A 146 -5.11 11.83 11.22
N SER A 147 -6.12 11.81 10.37
CA SER A 147 -6.26 12.78 9.27
C SER A 147 -7.19 13.95 9.64
N TYR A 148 -7.87 13.88 10.77
CA TYR A 148 -8.88 14.86 11.19
C TYR A 148 -10.00 15.06 10.18
N THR A 149 -10.29 14.04 9.36
CA THR A 149 -11.37 14.05 8.39
C THR A 149 -12.54 13.22 8.87
N HIS A 150 -13.76 13.71 8.63
CA HIS A 150 -14.97 12.94 8.84
C HIS A 150 -15.23 12.12 7.56
N LEU A 151 -15.29 10.80 7.71
CA LEU A 151 -15.61 9.92 6.61
C LEU A 151 -17.13 9.83 6.49
N THR A 152 -17.63 10.14 5.29
CA THR A 152 -19.04 9.95 4.95
C THR A 152 -19.21 8.55 4.38
N LEU A 153 -20.04 7.75 5.02
CA LEU A 153 -20.42 6.42 4.51
C LEU A 153 -21.49 6.54 3.44
#